data_003083418ec882330c41269f4870cc0f
#
_entry.id   003083418ec882330c41269f4870cc0f
#
_cell.length_a   1.000
_cell.length_b   1.000
_cell.length_c   1.000
_cell.angle_alpha   90.00
_cell.angle_beta   90.00
_cell.angle_gamma   90.00
#
_symmetry.space_group_name_H-M   'P 1'
#
loop_
_entity.id
_entity.type
_entity.pdbx_description
1 polymer ?
#
loop_
_entity_poly.entity_id
_entity_poly.type
_entity_poly.pdbx_seq_one_letter_code
_entity_poly.pdbx_strand_id
1 'polypeptide(L)'
;MKKYISDFRVEANEALHSNYFLLKLGPISGELPPMLPGQFVEVRIDNSPSTFLRRPISINNVDYQKQQLWLLVRKAGNGTRKLAELRIGDLLNLVLPLGNSFTLPESKQNRILLIGGGVGVAPMLYWGRYLKEQGYNPIFLLGARSDKDLLQYDLFQEIGTVHVSTEDGSLGEKGFVTQHSALLSKDFDMIYTLSLIHISEPTRLRRIS
;
A
#
# COMPACT_ATOMS: atom_id res chain seq x y z
N MET A 1 -9.70 -11.29 15.13
CA MET A 1 -10.09 -11.64 13.75
C MET A 1 -9.58 -13.03 13.42
N LYS A 2 -10.37 -13.85 12.69
CA LYS A 2 -9.96 -15.18 12.24
C LYS A 2 -8.90 -15.09 11.17
N LYS A 3 -7.88 -15.96 11.23
CA LYS A 3 -6.80 -16.06 10.26
C LYS A 3 -7.03 -17.30 9.40
N TYR A 4 -6.64 -17.21 8.13
CA TYR A 4 -6.84 -18.26 7.14
C TYR A 4 -5.50 -18.61 6.49
N ILE A 5 -5.37 -19.85 6.06
CA ILE A 5 -4.35 -20.28 5.11
C ILE A 5 -5.12 -20.73 3.89
N SER A 6 -4.95 -20.06 2.76
CA SER A 6 -5.73 -20.29 1.56
C SER A 6 -4.88 -20.15 0.31
N ASP A 7 -5.28 -20.87 -0.73
CA ASP A 7 -4.66 -20.78 -2.04
C ASP A 7 -5.43 -19.80 -2.92
N PHE A 8 -4.66 -18.98 -3.63
CA PHE A 8 -5.11 -17.95 -4.53
C PHE A 8 -4.57 -18.20 -5.94
N ARG A 9 -5.32 -17.78 -6.93
CA ARG A 9 -4.90 -17.76 -8.32
C ARG A 9 -4.47 -16.37 -8.73
N VAL A 10 -3.37 -16.26 -9.45
CA VAL A 10 -2.94 -15.02 -10.10
C VAL A 10 -3.91 -14.71 -11.24
N GLU A 11 -4.61 -13.60 -11.15
CA GLU A 11 -5.52 -13.08 -12.20
C GLU A 11 -4.85 -11.99 -13.04
N ALA A 12 -3.92 -11.22 -12.43
CA ALA A 12 -3.07 -10.29 -13.14
C ALA A 12 -1.72 -10.14 -12.43
N ASN A 13 -0.68 -9.89 -13.21
CA ASN A 13 0.65 -9.51 -12.75
C ASN A 13 1.14 -8.35 -13.64
N GLU A 14 0.92 -7.13 -13.18
CA GLU A 14 1.12 -5.90 -13.94
C GLU A 14 2.43 -5.23 -13.51
N ALA A 15 3.40 -5.10 -14.42
CA ALA A 15 4.58 -4.29 -14.16
C ALA A 15 4.20 -2.81 -14.17
N LEU A 16 4.37 -2.12 -13.03
CA LEU A 16 4.11 -0.69 -12.91
C LEU A 16 5.36 0.14 -13.21
N HIS A 17 6.51 -0.38 -12.82
CA HIS A 17 7.83 0.19 -13.06
C HIS A 17 8.87 -0.93 -13.03
N SER A 18 10.13 -0.66 -13.35
CA SER A 18 11.22 -1.66 -13.38
C SER A 18 11.31 -2.49 -12.09
N ASN A 19 11.05 -1.87 -10.93
CA ASN A 19 11.17 -2.49 -9.62
C ASN A 19 9.84 -2.74 -8.89
N TYR A 20 8.71 -2.41 -9.50
CA TYR A 20 7.39 -2.54 -8.86
C TYR A 20 6.40 -3.26 -9.76
N PHE A 21 5.56 -4.07 -9.16
CA PHE A 21 4.49 -4.78 -9.85
C PHE A 21 3.26 -4.91 -8.94
N LEU A 22 2.11 -5.05 -9.57
CA LEU A 22 0.83 -5.26 -8.92
C LEU A 22 0.34 -6.68 -9.23
N LEU A 23 0.16 -7.49 -8.18
CA LEU A 23 -0.53 -8.76 -8.27
C LEU A 23 -2.01 -8.56 -7.94
N LYS A 24 -2.89 -9.08 -8.79
CA LYS A 24 -4.32 -9.24 -8.49
C LYS A 24 -4.61 -10.74 -8.35
N LEU A 25 -5.18 -11.11 -7.23
CA LEU A 25 -5.34 -12.50 -6.82
C LEU A 25 -6.81 -12.80 -6.51
N GLY A 26 -7.34 -13.87 -7.08
CA GLY A 26 -8.66 -14.41 -6.75
C GLY A 26 -8.57 -15.66 -5.87
N PRO A 27 -9.48 -15.90 -4.91
CA PRO A 27 -9.50 -17.12 -4.13
C PRO A 27 -9.85 -18.31 -5.04
N ILE A 28 -9.21 -19.48 -4.80
CA ILE A 28 -9.52 -20.69 -5.57
C ILE A 28 -10.88 -21.28 -5.14
N SER A 29 -11.21 -21.13 -3.88
CA SER A 29 -12.46 -21.65 -3.31
C SER A 29 -13.03 -20.68 -2.29
N GLY A 30 -14.34 -20.58 -2.26
CA GLY A 30 -15.06 -19.67 -1.35
C GLY A 30 -14.92 -18.20 -1.71
N GLU A 31 -15.15 -17.35 -0.76
CA GLU A 31 -15.09 -15.90 -0.88
C GLU A 31 -13.86 -15.34 -0.15
N LEU A 32 -13.47 -14.11 -0.50
CA LEU A 32 -12.46 -13.38 0.24
C LEU A 32 -12.87 -13.20 1.71
N PRO A 33 -12.00 -13.55 2.66
CA PRO A 33 -12.29 -13.28 4.06
C PRO A 33 -12.34 -11.78 4.33
N PRO A 34 -13.04 -11.34 5.38
CA PRO A 34 -13.03 -9.93 5.80
C PRO A 34 -11.60 -9.47 6.09
N MET A 35 -11.19 -8.41 5.41
CA MET A 35 -9.89 -7.76 5.57
C MET A 35 -10.08 -6.27 5.78
N LEU A 36 -9.20 -5.66 6.57
CA LEU A 36 -9.26 -4.24 6.89
C LEU A 36 -7.99 -3.53 6.43
N PRO A 37 -8.06 -2.23 6.08
CA PRO A 37 -6.90 -1.44 5.70
C PRO A 37 -5.84 -1.40 6.80
N GLY A 38 -4.58 -1.49 6.41
CA GLY A 38 -3.44 -1.59 7.34
C GLY A 38 -2.96 -3.02 7.57
N GLN A 39 -3.79 -4.01 7.26
CA GLN A 39 -3.41 -5.42 7.36
C GLN A 39 -2.50 -5.85 6.21
N PHE A 40 -1.86 -7.01 6.38
CA PHE A 40 -0.95 -7.60 5.43
C PHE A 40 -1.22 -9.09 5.26
N VAL A 41 -0.58 -9.70 4.29
CA VAL A 41 -0.57 -11.14 4.04
C VAL A 41 0.85 -11.67 4.10
N GLU A 42 1.00 -12.95 4.44
CA GLU A 42 2.27 -13.65 4.26
C GLU A 42 2.18 -14.60 3.08
N VAL A 43 2.97 -14.31 2.05
CA VAL A 43 3.01 -15.06 0.80
C VAL A 43 4.08 -16.14 0.86
N ARG A 44 3.70 -17.41 0.58
CA ARG A 44 4.66 -18.49 0.39
C ARG A 44 5.34 -18.32 -0.97
N ILE A 45 6.65 -18.50 -0.99
CA ILE A 45 7.43 -18.44 -2.22
C ILE A 45 7.81 -19.88 -2.60
N ASP A 46 7.12 -20.41 -3.59
CA ASP A 46 7.40 -21.73 -4.10
C ASP A 46 8.54 -21.69 -5.14
N ASN A 47 9.22 -22.82 -5.33
CA ASN A 47 10.33 -22.98 -6.28
C ASN A 47 11.49 -21.97 -6.08
N SER A 48 11.78 -21.58 -4.83
CA SER A 48 12.87 -20.69 -4.45
C SER A 48 13.70 -21.32 -3.33
N PRO A 49 14.71 -22.16 -3.63
CA PRO A 49 15.50 -22.87 -2.62
C PRO A 49 16.20 -21.96 -1.60
N SER A 50 16.44 -20.70 -1.97
CA SER A 50 17.04 -19.68 -1.09
C SER A 50 16.02 -18.87 -0.28
N THR A 51 14.72 -19.15 -0.40
CA THR A 51 13.65 -18.38 0.24
C THR A 51 12.81 -19.30 1.15
N PHE A 52 13.24 -19.47 2.37
CA PHE A 52 12.57 -20.38 3.33
C PHE A 52 11.34 -19.75 3.99
N LEU A 53 11.35 -18.43 4.20
CA LEU A 53 10.29 -17.74 4.91
C LEU A 53 9.28 -17.13 3.94
N ARG A 54 8.02 -17.08 4.36
CA ARG A 54 6.99 -16.29 3.70
C ARG A 54 7.39 -14.82 3.63
N ARG A 55 6.80 -14.07 2.71
CA ARG A 55 7.03 -12.63 2.56
C ARG A 55 5.82 -11.85 3.02
N PRO A 56 5.99 -10.96 4.02
CA PRO A 56 4.92 -10.06 4.42
C PRO A 56 4.72 -9.00 3.34
N ILE A 57 3.51 -8.89 2.84
CA ILE A 57 3.11 -7.91 1.83
C ILE A 57 1.85 -7.22 2.31
N SER A 58 1.88 -5.90 2.36
CA SER A 58 0.70 -5.10 2.73
C SER A 58 -0.43 -5.29 1.73
N ILE A 59 -1.65 -5.35 2.23
CA ILE A 59 -2.85 -5.34 1.39
C ILE A 59 -2.96 -3.96 0.74
N ASN A 60 -2.90 -3.92 -0.60
CA ASN A 60 -2.99 -2.70 -1.37
C ASN A 60 -4.44 -2.31 -1.64
N ASN A 61 -5.29 -3.30 -1.93
CA ASN A 61 -6.72 -3.12 -2.10
C ASN A 61 -7.45 -4.46 -1.97
N VAL A 62 -8.74 -4.40 -1.65
CA VAL A 62 -9.66 -5.55 -1.69
C VAL A 62 -10.91 -5.14 -2.45
N ASP A 63 -11.19 -5.83 -3.53
CA ASP A 63 -12.43 -5.68 -4.30
C ASP A 63 -13.32 -6.90 -4.03
N TYR A 64 -14.28 -6.76 -3.11
CA TYR A 64 -15.19 -7.85 -2.75
C TYR A 64 -16.21 -8.17 -3.85
N GLN A 65 -16.52 -7.23 -4.74
CA GLN A 65 -17.44 -7.50 -5.85
C GLN A 65 -16.79 -8.41 -6.90
N LYS A 66 -15.51 -8.14 -7.19
CA LYS A 66 -14.71 -8.95 -8.12
C LYS A 66 -13.99 -10.11 -7.45
N GLN A 67 -14.10 -10.25 -6.13
CA GLN A 67 -13.36 -11.23 -5.34
C GLN A 67 -11.85 -11.15 -5.58
N GLN A 68 -11.29 -9.93 -5.63
CA GLN A 68 -9.88 -9.66 -5.89
C GLN A 68 -9.15 -9.06 -4.70
N LEU A 69 -8.01 -9.65 -4.37
CA LEU A 69 -7.01 -9.12 -3.46
C LEU A 69 -5.84 -8.53 -4.26
N TRP A 70 -5.48 -7.27 -4.00
CA TRP A 70 -4.38 -6.60 -4.68
C TRP A 70 -3.16 -6.48 -3.76
N LEU A 71 -2.00 -6.83 -4.29
CA LEU A 71 -0.70 -6.73 -3.61
C LEU A 71 0.26 -5.92 -4.47
N LEU A 72 0.64 -4.73 -4.00
CA LEU A 72 1.67 -3.91 -4.62
C LEU A 72 3.04 -4.30 -4.05
N VAL A 73 3.94 -4.78 -4.89
CA VAL A 73 5.18 -5.40 -4.46
C VAL A 73 6.40 -4.73 -5.08
N ARG A 74 7.43 -4.48 -4.25
CA ARG A 74 8.76 -4.07 -4.70
C ARG A 74 9.66 -5.30 -4.89
N LYS A 75 10.39 -5.37 -6.01
CA LYS A 75 11.43 -6.38 -6.27
C LYS A 75 12.68 -6.07 -5.42
N ALA A 76 12.66 -6.42 -4.14
CA ALA A 76 13.74 -6.11 -3.21
C ALA A 76 14.75 -7.25 -3.02
N GLY A 77 14.29 -8.50 -3.07
CA GLY A 77 15.12 -9.68 -2.84
C GLY A 77 14.66 -10.86 -3.70
N ASN A 78 15.28 -12.03 -3.54
CA ASN A 78 14.99 -13.22 -4.35
C ASN A 78 13.52 -13.61 -4.32
N GLY A 79 12.89 -13.63 -3.13
CA GLY A 79 11.48 -14.00 -3.02
C GLY A 79 10.54 -13.05 -3.79
N THR A 80 10.73 -11.73 -3.68
CA THR A 80 9.88 -10.76 -4.39
C THR A 80 10.19 -10.69 -5.89
N ARG A 81 11.44 -11.01 -6.31
CA ARG A 81 11.74 -11.20 -7.74
C ARG A 81 11.02 -12.44 -8.28
N LYS A 82 10.97 -13.53 -7.50
CA LYS A 82 10.26 -14.74 -7.89
C LYS A 82 8.75 -14.51 -8.02
N LEU A 83 8.15 -13.72 -7.13
CA LEU A 83 6.75 -13.30 -7.27
C LEU A 83 6.49 -12.50 -8.55
N ALA A 84 7.45 -11.71 -9.00
CA ALA A 84 7.31 -10.93 -10.24
C ALA A 84 7.33 -11.80 -11.52
N GLU A 85 7.79 -13.05 -11.44
CA GLU A 85 7.82 -14.00 -12.56
C GLU A 85 6.52 -14.79 -12.72
N LEU A 86 5.59 -14.67 -11.76
CA LEU A 86 4.33 -15.39 -11.78
C LEU A 86 3.48 -14.99 -12.98
N ARG A 87 2.78 -15.98 -13.55
CA ARG A 87 1.89 -15.82 -14.68
C ARG A 87 0.43 -15.93 -14.25
N ILE A 88 -0.45 -15.41 -15.06
CA ILE A 88 -1.90 -15.59 -14.88
C ILE A 88 -2.18 -17.11 -14.84
N GLY A 89 -2.93 -17.52 -13.83
CA GLY A 89 -3.26 -18.92 -13.56
C GLY A 89 -2.36 -19.60 -12.52
N ASP A 90 -1.16 -19.07 -12.23
CA ASP A 90 -0.30 -19.60 -11.18
C ASP A 90 -0.96 -19.51 -9.80
N LEU A 91 -0.55 -20.41 -8.91
CA LEU A 91 -1.11 -20.51 -7.57
C LEU A 91 -0.17 -19.92 -6.53
N LEU A 92 -0.75 -19.24 -5.56
CA LEU A 92 -0.07 -18.69 -4.39
C LEU A 92 -0.77 -19.13 -3.11
N ASN A 93 0.00 -19.59 -2.13
CA ASN A 93 -0.51 -19.87 -0.80
C ASN A 93 -0.28 -18.67 0.13
N LEU A 94 -1.35 -18.15 0.71
CA LEU A 94 -1.34 -16.98 1.58
C LEU A 94 -1.77 -17.31 3.00
N VAL A 95 -1.17 -16.67 3.99
CA VAL A 95 -1.70 -16.53 5.34
C VAL A 95 -2.28 -15.12 5.46
N LEU A 96 -3.59 -15.01 5.74
CA LEU A 96 -4.31 -13.74 5.76
C LEU A 96 -5.57 -13.78 6.64
N PRO A 97 -6.13 -12.61 7.04
CA PRO A 97 -5.42 -11.34 7.16
C PRO A 97 -4.53 -11.33 8.41
N LEU A 98 -3.44 -10.59 8.38
CA LEU A 98 -2.50 -10.45 9.48
C LEU A 98 -2.33 -8.98 9.88
N GLY A 99 -1.89 -8.74 11.12
CA GLY A 99 -1.70 -7.39 11.65
C GLY A 99 -3.00 -6.72 12.10
N ASN A 100 -2.86 -5.45 12.46
CA ASN A 100 -3.97 -4.61 12.91
C ASN A 100 -4.41 -3.67 11.78
N SER A 101 -5.67 -3.22 11.85
CA SER A 101 -6.18 -2.15 10.98
C SER A 101 -5.72 -0.78 11.45
N PHE A 102 -5.77 0.20 10.56
CA PHE A 102 -5.73 1.60 10.95
C PHE A 102 -6.94 1.95 11.82
N THR A 103 -6.75 2.92 12.72
CA THR A 103 -7.83 3.44 13.55
C THR A 103 -8.57 4.54 12.79
N LEU A 104 -9.90 4.48 12.78
CA LEU A 104 -10.72 5.54 12.19
C LEU A 104 -10.59 6.84 12.99
N PRO A 105 -10.60 8.01 12.33
CA PRO A 105 -10.72 9.29 13.01
C PRO A 105 -12.04 9.40 13.77
N GLU A 106 -12.04 10.15 14.88
CA GLU A 106 -13.23 10.32 15.72
C GLU A 106 -14.30 11.19 15.04
N SER A 107 -13.91 12.14 14.23
CA SER A 107 -14.82 13.07 13.54
C SER A 107 -14.65 13.06 12.02
N LYS A 108 -15.77 13.14 11.30
CA LYS A 108 -15.81 13.28 9.84
C LYS A 108 -15.23 14.61 9.36
N GLN A 109 -15.20 15.63 10.21
CA GLN A 109 -14.61 16.94 9.93
C GLN A 109 -13.10 16.95 10.06
N ASN A 110 -12.49 15.91 10.64
CA ASN A 110 -11.05 15.83 10.75
C ASN A 110 -10.37 15.93 9.37
N ARG A 111 -9.38 16.81 9.28
CA ARG A 111 -8.49 16.88 8.12
C ARG A 111 -7.47 15.76 8.20
N ILE A 112 -7.56 14.81 7.29
CA ILE A 112 -6.80 13.57 7.31
C ILE A 112 -5.75 13.59 6.22
N LEU A 113 -4.49 13.39 6.59
CA LEU A 113 -3.38 13.27 5.66
C LEU A 113 -2.83 11.83 5.65
N LEU A 114 -2.76 11.23 4.46
CA LEU A 114 -2.12 9.94 4.22
C LEU A 114 -0.81 10.16 3.48
N ILE A 115 0.30 9.75 4.10
CA ILE A 115 1.64 9.96 3.53
C ILE A 115 2.22 8.61 3.12
N GLY A 116 2.66 8.52 1.86
CA GLY A 116 3.33 7.33 1.35
C GLY A 116 4.48 7.66 0.42
N GLY A 117 5.58 6.91 0.52
CA GLY A 117 6.73 7.02 -0.38
C GLY A 117 7.11 5.66 -0.96
N GLY A 118 7.32 5.59 -2.28
CA GLY A 118 7.61 4.34 -2.96
C GLY A 118 6.55 3.27 -2.68
N VAL A 119 6.95 2.03 -2.31
CA VAL A 119 5.98 0.97 -2.00
C VAL A 119 5.17 1.23 -0.71
N GLY A 120 5.55 2.21 0.11
CA GLY A 120 4.79 2.63 1.30
C GLY A 120 3.41 3.20 0.96
N VAL A 121 3.14 3.55 -0.30
CA VAL A 121 1.80 3.94 -0.77
C VAL A 121 0.82 2.76 -0.79
N ALA A 122 1.33 1.51 -0.78
CA ALA A 122 0.49 0.32 -0.94
C ALA A 122 -0.72 0.27 0.01
N PRO A 123 -0.57 0.32 1.34
CA PRO A 123 -1.72 0.29 2.26
C PRO A 123 -2.53 1.59 2.25
N MET A 124 -1.96 2.71 1.77
CA MET A 124 -2.65 4.00 1.75
C MET A 124 -3.78 4.05 0.72
N LEU A 125 -3.69 3.27 -0.37
CA LEU A 125 -4.76 3.19 -1.37
C LEU A 125 -6.03 2.58 -0.75
N TYR A 126 -5.91 1.42 -0.10
CA TYR A 126 -7.04 0.76 0.53
C TYR A 126 -7.60 1.59 1.69
N TRP A 127 -6.71 2.20 2.49
CA TRP A 127 -7.13 3.08 3.58
C TRP A 127 -7.89 4.30 3.08
N GLY A 128 -7.40 4.95 2.03
CA GLY A 128 -8.08 6.10 1.43
C GLY A 128 -9.45 5.77 0.87
N ARG A 129 -9.59 4.64 0.16
CA ARG A 129 -10.88 4.15 -0.35
C ARG A 129 -11.84 3.88 0.80
N TYR A 130 -11.40 3.17 1.81
CA TYR A 130 -12.20 2.87 2.99
C TYR A 130 -12.66 4.15 3.71
N LEU A 131 -11.76 5.12 3.90
CA LEU A 131 -12.12 6.42 4.48
C LEU A 131 -13.19 7.13 3.64
N LYS A 132 -13.02 7.18 2.32
CA LYS A 132 -14.00 7.79 1.41
C LYS A 132 -15.37 7.11 1.50
N GLU A 133 -15.42 5.79 1.52
CA GLU A 133 -16.64 4.99 1.70
C GLU A 133 -17.30 5.25 3.05
N GLN A 134 -16.51 5.53 4.09
CA GLN A 134 -17.01 5.92 5.42
C GLN A 134 -17.42 7.40 5.50
N GLY A 135 -17.32 8.17 4.40
CA GLY A 135 -17.71 9.58 4.31
C GLY A 135 -16.67 10.57 4.84
N TYR A 136 -15.40 10.19 4.88
CA TYR A 136 -14.28 11.11 5.12
C TYR A 136 -13.72 11.65 3.80
N ASN A 137 -12.94 12.73 3.90
CA ASN A 137 -12.26 13.34 2.75
C ASN A 137 -10.73 13.23 2.94
N PRO A 138 -10.11 12.11 2.57
CA PRO A 138 -8.67 11.93 2.73
C PRO A 138 -7.89 12.83 1.78
N ILE A 139 -6.76 13.36 2.27
CA ILE A 139 -5.76 14.07 1.50
C ILE A 139 -4.51 13.17 1.47
N PHE A 140 -3.87 13.09 0.30
CA PHE A 140 -2.67 12.27 0.12
C PHE A 140 -1.46 13.15 -0.10
N LEU A 141 -0.33 12.71 0.42
CA LEU A 141 0.99 13.24 0.09
C LEU A 141 1.87 12.09 -0.36
N LEU A 142 2.12 12.02 -1.66
CA LEU A 142 2.87 10.94 -2.30
C LEU A 142 4.28 11.41 -2.62
N GLY A 143 5.26 10.58 -2.25
CA GLY A 143 6.66 10.83 -2.56
C GLY A 143 7.24 9.80 -3.50
N ALA A 144 8.04 10.28 -4.46
CA ALA A 144 8.75 9.44 -5.41
C ALA A 144 10.11 10.05 -5.78
N ARG A 145 10.96 9.31 -6.50
CA ARG A 145 12.20 9.87 -7.06
C ARG A 145 11.92 10.78 -8.25
N SER A 146 10.99 10.36 -9.08
CA SER A 146 10.53 11.08 -10.27
C SER A 146 9.03 10.84 -10.48
N ASP A 147 8.44 11.55 -11.44
CA ASP A 147 7.06 11.37 -11.90
C ASP A 147 6.76 9.92 -12.31
N LYS A 148 7.73 9.26 -12.96
CA LYS A 148 7.62 7.86 -13.43
C LYS A 148 7.60 6.84 -12.29
N ASP A 149 8.10 7.22 -11.11
CA ASP A 149 8.12 6.37 -9.93
C ASP A 149 6.87 6.53 -9.05
N LEU A 150 5.92 7.39 -9.45
CA LEU A 150 4.65 7.54 -8.75
C LEU A 150 3.73 6.35 -9.03
N LEU A 151 3.57 5.52 -8.01
CA LEU A 151 2.80 4.29 -8.11
C LEU A 151 1.30 4.58 -7.94
N GLN A 152 0.47 4.11 -8.88
CA GLN A 152 -0.99 4.19 -8.82
C GLN A 152 -1.55 5.62 -8.64
N TYR A 153 -0.85 6.63 -9.13
CA TYR A 153 -1.18 8.04 -8.93
C TYR A 153 -2.64 8.38 -9.30
N ASP A 154 -3.10 7.91 -10.45
CA ASP A 154 -4.46 8.15 -10.92
C ASP A 154 -5.52 7.60 -9.97
N LEU A 155 -5.26 6.41 -9.37
CA LEU A 155 -6.18 5.82 -8.40
C LEU A 155 -6.29 6.64 -7.11
N PHE A 156 -5.22 7.32 -6.70
CA PHE A 156 -5.28 8.24 -5.56
C PHE A 156 -6.07 9.50 -5.89
N GLN A 157 -5.93 10.03 -7.11
CA GLN A 157 -6.70 11.20 -7.57
C GLN A 157 -8.21 10.95 -7.63
N GLU A 158 -8.63 9.73 -7.95
CA GLU A 158 -10.04 9.31 -7.90
C GLU A 158 -10.62 9.33 -6.48
N ILE A 159 -9.78 9.19 -5.46
CA ILE A 159 -10.20 9.08 -4.06
C ILE A 159 -10.29 10.46 -3.40
N GLY A 160 -9.26 11.30 -3.57
CA GLY A 160 -9.17 12.57 -2.87
C GLY A 160 -8.10 13.50 -3.43
N THR A 161 -7.82 14.58 -2.69
CA THR A 161 -6.76 15.53 -3.06
C THR A 161 -5.39 14.90 -2.92
N VAL A 162 -4.54 15.04 -3.94
CA VAL A 162 -3.19 14.47 -3.96
C VAL A 162 -2.16 15.58 -4.07
N HIS A 163 -1.28 15.67 -3.09
CA HIS A 163 -0.02 16.42 -3.13
C HIS A 163 1.11 15.48 -3.52
N VAL A 164 2.09 15.99 -4.23
CA VAL A 164 3.22 15.19 -4.72
C VAL A 164 4.54 15.87 -4.40
N SER A 165 5.51 15.07 -3.99
CA SER A 165 6.91 15.47 -3.88
C SER A 165 7.77 14.51 -4.70
N THR A 166 8.60 15.04 -5.60
CA THR A 166 9.60 14.25 -6.34
C THR A 166 11.00 14.76 -6.06
N GLU A 167 11.95 13.83 -5.87
CA GLU A 167 13.33 14.20 -5.56
C GLU A 167 13.98 15.05 -6.67
N ASP A 168 13.65 14.75 -7.93
CA ASP A 168 14.14 15.47 -9.12
C ASP A 168 13.33 16.71 -9.47
N GLY A 169 12.13 16.89 -8.91
CA GLY A 169 11.22 18.00 -9.20
C GLY A 169 10.42 17.84 -10.50
N SER A 170 10.33 16.62 -11.04
CA SER A 170 9.58 16.34 -12.28
C SER A 170 8.07 16.47 -12.14
N LEU A 171 7.54 16.29 -10.91
CA LEU A 171 6.13 16.54 -10.59
C LEU A 171 5.99 17.01 -9.14
N GLY A 172 5.11 17.98 -8.90
CA GLY A 172 4.84 18.52 -7.57
C GLY A 172 6.00 19.34 -7.00
N GLU A 173 6.20 19.30 -5.68
CA GLU A 173 7.31 19.98 -5.03
C GLU A 173 8.60 19.15 -5.14
N LYS A 174 9.72 19.83 -5.41
CA LYS A 174 11.04 19.20 -5.43
C LYS A 174 11.52 18.91 -4.03
N GLY A 175 11.92 17.66 -3.78
CA GLY A 175 12.50 17.24 -2.51
C GLY A 175 11.83 16.00 -1.92
N PHE A 176 12.08 15.77 -0.64
CA PHE A 176 11.49 14.63 0.07
C PHE A 176 10.10 14.96 0.60
N VAL A 177 9.26 13.92 0.73
CA VAL A 177 7.92 14.01 1.33
C VAL A 177 7.91 14.79 2.64
N THR A 178 8.91 14.58 3.48
CA THR A 178 9.04 15.25 4.79
C THR A 178 9.31 16.75 4.72
N GLN A 179 9.63 17.27 3.53
CA GLN A 179 9.95 18.71 3.29
C GLN A 179 8.83 19.44 2.58
N HIS A 180 7.77 18.72 2.16
CA HIS A 180 6.67 19.30 1.39
C HIS A 180 5.93 20.38 2.19
N SER A 181 5.59 21.49 1.52
CA SER A 181 4.96 22.68 2.13
C SER A 181 3.63 22.37 2.83
N ALA A 182 2.87 21.39 2.34
CA ALA A 182 1.63 20.96 2.98
C ALA A 182 1.81 20.50 4.43
N LEU A 183 3.01 20.05 4.83
CA LEU A 183 3.30 19.67 6.22
C LEU A 183 3.59 20.85 7.12
N LEU A 184 3.91 22.02 6.54
CA LEU A 184 4.21 23.22 7.29
C LEU A 184 2.95 23.90 7.84
N SER A 185 1.81 23.70 7.19
CA SER A 185 0.54 24.33 7.57
C SER A 185 0.00 23.85 8.92
N LYS A 186 0.45 22.69 9.42
CA LYS A 186 -0.02 22.05 10.68
C LYS A 186 -1.56 21.89 10.79
N ASP A 187 -2.25 21.92 9.65
CA ASP A 187 -3.71 21.94 9.60
C ASP A 187 -4.34 20.54 9.54
N PHE A 188 -3.59 19.49 9.89
CA PHE A 188 -4.09 18.12 9.89
C PHE A 188 -4.33 17.63 11.31
N ASP A 189 -5.54 17.11 11.54
CA ASP A 189 -5.93 16.51 12.81
C ASP A 189 -5.38 15.10 12.96
N MET A 190 -5.26 14.38 11.82
CA MET A 190 -4.76 13.01 11.78
C MET A 190 -3.79 12.82 10.62
N ILE A 191 -2.66 12.19 10.91
CA ILE A 191 -1.66 11.83 9.89
C ILE A 191 -1.39 10.33 9.97
N TYR A 192 -1.60 9.64 8.85
CA TYR A 192 -1.23 8.23 8.68
C TYR A 192 -0.02 8.18 7.77
N THR A 193 1.02 7.50 8.20
CA THR A 193 2.23 7.35 7.41
C THR A 193 2.71 5.91 7.40
N LEU A 194 3.12 5.45 6.25
CA LEU A 194 3.93 4.26 6.08
C LEU A 194 5.01 4.55 5.06
N SER A 195 6.24 4.45 5.49
CA SER A 195 7.36 4.61 4.60
C SER A 195 8.35 3.48 4.84
N LEU A 196 8.70 2.75 3.78
CA LEU A 196 9.86 1.85 3.82
C LEU A 196 11.10 2.71 3.61
N ILE A 197 11.61 3.24 4.71
CA ILE A 197 12.68 4.22 4.62
C ILE A 197 14.04 3.62 4.91
N HIS A 198 14.89 3.73 3.92
CA HIS A 198 16.30 4.04 4.14
C HIS A 198 16.55 5.56 4.15
N ILE A 199 15.53 6.40 4.26
CA ILE A 199 15.58 7.87 4.06
C ILE A 199 14.88 8.65 5.16
N SER A 200 14.52 8.04 6.29
CA SER A 200 14.17 8.83 7.47
C SER A 200 15.00 8.38 8.64
N GLU A 201 15.81 9.29 9.10
CA GLU A 201 16.22 9.25 10.49
C GLU A 201 14.96 9.16 11.36
N PRO A 202 15.00 8.46 12.52
CA PRO A 202 13.84 8.31 13.38
C PRO A 202 13.48 9.68 13.95
N THR A 203 12.63 10.40 13.25
CA THR A 203 12.00 11.59 13.80
C THR A 203 11.07 11.09 14.90
N ARG A 204 11.47 11.26 16.15
CA ARG A 204 10.59 11.05 17.30
C ARG A 204 9.38 11.96 17.10
N LEU A 205 8.28 11.39 16.67
CA LEU A 205 6.98 12.05 16.76
C LEU A 205 6.70 12.26 18.25
N ARG A 206 6.89 13.48 18.73
CA ARG A 206 6.36 13.88 20.02
C ARG A 206 4.83 13.78 19.89
N ARG A 207 4.22 12.93 20.73
CA ARG A 207 2.80 13.03 21.02
C ARG A 207 2.55 14.48 21.41
N ILE A 208 1.75 15.17 20.60
CA ILE A 208 1.15 16.44 21.03
C ILE A 208 -0.07 15.99 21.85
N SER A 209 0.06 16.13 23.15
CA SER A 209 -1.05 16.02 24.11
C SER A 209 -1.95 17.23 23.98
#